data_05965d3350d37bda8fffd475bc01bca3
#
_entry.id   05965d3350d37bda8fffd475bc01bca3
#
_cell.length_a   1.000
_cell.length_b   1.000
_cell.length_c   1.000
_cell.angle_alpha   90.00
_cell.angle_beta   90.00
_cell.angle_gamma   90.00
#
_symmetry.space_group_name_H-M   'P 1'
#
loop_
_entity.id
_entity.type
_entity.pdbx_description
1 polymer ?
#
loop_
_entity_poly.entity_id
_entity_poly.type
_entity_poly.pdbx_seq_one_letter_code
_entity_poly.pdbx_strand_id
1 'polypeptide(L)'
;YLNRFESYLVSCADELYALVEQINHPYVEIMFDTFHANIEEVSTADAIRRIAKKTPHIQLSESTRGILGEGQVNWPSVLQAIKDVNYSGWLVVEAFSEKLPAAHIWRKMFNSERELVEKSYQFLITNYEKI
;
A
#
# COMPACT_ATOMS: atom_id res chain seq x y z
N TYR A 1 -7.64 -0.06 -4.93
CA TYR A 1 -7.85 -1.03 -6.03
C TYR A 1 -7.08 -2.31 -5.78
N LEU A 2 -7.45 -3.34 -6.50
CA LEU A 2 -6.75 -4.63 -6.54
C LEU A 2 -6.01 -4.78 -7.87
N ASN A 3 -5.00 -5.65 -7.92
CA ASN A 3 -4.30 -5.95 -9.16
C ASN A 3 -5.17 -6.77 -10.14
N ARG A 4 -4.75 -6.84 -11.41
CA ARG A 4 -5.48 -7.52 -12.51
C ARG A 4 -5.69 -9.01 -12.32
N PHE A 5 -4.94 -9.65 -11.44
CA PHE A 5 -5.09 -11.08 -11.14
C PHE A 5 -6.18 -11.35 -10.11
N GLU A 6 -6.60 -10.32 -9.36
CA GLU A 6 -7.62 -10.41 -8.30
C GLU A 6 -8.91 -9.67 -8.65
N SER A 7 -8.86 -8.69 -9.58
CA SER A 7 -10.02 -7.91 -9.99
C SER A 7 -9.95 -7.57 -11.48
N TYR A 8 -11.11 -7.31 -12.08
CA TYR A 8 -11.23 -6.92 -13.48
C TYR A 8 -11.80 -5.51 -13.70
N LEU A 9 -12.33 -4.90 -12.64
CA LEU A 9 -13.06 -3.64 -12.78
C LEU A 9 -12.12 -2.43 -12.84
N VAL A 10 -11.24 -2.30 -11.86
CA VAL A 10 -10.30 -1.21 -11.72
C VAL A 10 -8.98 -1.79 -11.23
N SER A 11 -7.92 -1.63 -12.00
CA SER A 11 -6.63 -2.23 -11.67
C SER A 11 -5.47 -1.24 -11.53
N CYS A 12 -5.67 0.04 -11.81
CA CYS A 12 -4.65 1.05 -11.60
C CYS A 12 -5.19 2.34 -10.95
N ALA A 13 -4.28 3.15 -10.46
CA ALA A 13 -4.60 4.38 -9.73
C ALA A 13 -5.42 5.37 -10.56
N ASP A 14 -5.09 5.55 -11.83
CA ASP A 14 -5.75 6.52 -12.70
C ASP A 14 -7.20 6.11 -13.02
N GLU A 15 -7.46 4.82 -13.24
CA GLU A 15 -8.82 4.28 -13.44
C GLU A 15 -9.68 4.48 -12.18
N LEU A 16 -9.11 4.17 -11.00
CA LEU A 16 -9.83 4.35 -9.75
C LEU A 16 -10.10 5.82 -9.46
N TYR A 17 -9.12 6.70 -9.72
CA TYR A 17 -9.31 8.14 -9.55
C TYR A 17 -10.43 8.65 -10.44
N ALA A 18 -10.45 8.27 -11.71
CA ALA A 18 -11.50 8.65 -12.66
C ALA A 18 -12.89 8.14 -12.22
N LEU A 19 -12.97 6.92 -11.70
CA LEU A 19 -14.20 6.34 -11.19
C LEU A 19 -14.73 7.13 -9.98
N VAL A 20 -13.86 7.44 -9.00
CA VAL A 20 -14.23 8.20 -7.80
C VAL A 20 -14.67 9.62 -8.16
N GLU A 21 -13.99 10.27 -9.11
CA GLU A 21 -14.41 11.58 -9.62
C GLU A 21 -15.78 11.55 -10.32
N GLN A 22 -16.07 10.47 -11.07
CA GLN A 22 -17.40 10.30 -11.69
C GLN A 22 -18.51 10.08 -10.67
N ILE A 23 -18.24 9.30 -9.62
CA ILE A 23 -19.20 9.07 -8.53
C ILE A 23 -19.47 10.37 -7.76
N ASN A 24 -18.44 11.18 -7.56
CA ASN A 24 -18.49 12.49 -6.92
C ASN A 24 -19.35 12.51 -5.64
N HIS A 25 -19.09 11.60 -4.71
CA HIS A 25 -19.81 11.49 -3.46
C HIS A 25 -18.86 11.61 -2.26
N PRO A 26 -19.19 12.39 -1.21
CA PRO A 26 -18.29 12.69 -0.09
C PRO A 26 -17.86 11.46 0.75
N TYR A 27 -18.56 10.35 0.63
CA TYR A 27 -18.24 9.10 1.34
C TYR A 27 -17.57 8.04 0.42
N VAL A 28 -17.18 8.44 -0.78
CA VAL A 28 -16.50 7.55 -1.73
C VAL A 28 -15.11 8.11 -2.02
N GLU A 29 -14.10 7.42 -1.54
CA GLU A 29 -12.70 7.81 -1.66
C GLU A 29 -11.83 6.59 -1.99
N ILE A 30 -10.55 6.82 -2.19
CA ILE A 30 -9.59 5.80 -2.62
C ILE A 30 -8.93 5.15 -1.39
N MET A 31 -8.86 3.83 -1.40
CA MET A 31 -7.89 3.07 -0.63
C MET A 31 -6.78 2.60 -1.58
N PHE A 32 -5.56 3.02 -1.31
CA PHE A 32 -4.38 2.65 -2.09
C PHE A 32 -3.59 1.57 -1.35
N ASP A 33 -3.03 0.61 -2.06
CA ASP A 33 -2.21 -0.45 -1.49
C ASP A 33 -0.92 -0.61 -2.32
N THR A 34 0.23 -0.53 -1.65
CA THR A 34 1.54 -0.60 -2.31
C THR A 34 1.86 -1.96 -2.90
N PHE A 35 1.28 -3.06 -2.39
CA PHE A 35 1.42 -4.39 -3.01
C PHE A 35 0.76 -4.44 -4.39
N HIS A 36 -0.49 -4.01 -4.48
CA HIS A 36 -1.20 -3.99 -5.75
C HIS A 36 -0.57 -3.01 -6.74
N ALA A 37 -0.18 -1.83 -6.26
CA ALA A 37 0.51 -0.83 -7.05
C ALA A 37 1.88 -1.32 -7.57
N ASN A 38 2.61 -2.09 -6.79
CA ASN A 38 3.89 -2.68 -7.22
C ASN A 38 3.73 -3.67 -8.39
N ILE A 39 2.54 -4.22 -8.59
CA ILE A 39 2.20 -5.09 -9.73
C ILE A 39 1.75 -4.27 -10.94
N GLU A 40 0.92 -3.23 -10.72
CA GLU A 40 0.17 -2.56 -11.77
C GLU A 40 0.80 -1.25 -12.25
N GLU A 41 1.47 -0.51 -11.35
CA GLU A 41 2.00 0.81 -11.68
C GLU A 41 3.43 0.75 -12.22
N VAL A 42 3.71 1.56 -13.21
CA VAL A 42 5.09 1.78 -13.66
C VAL A 42 5.92 2.46 -12.55
N SER A 43 5.27 3.34 -11.79
CA SER A 43 5.86 4.01 -10.63
C SER A 43 4.80 4.15 -9.53
N THR A 44 4.94 3.37 -8.48
CA THR A 44 4.09 3.47 -7.28
C THR A 44 4.14 4.86 -6.66
N ALA A 45 5.32 5.48 -6.64
CA ALA A 45 5.52 6.83 -6.12
C ALA A 45 4.72 7.89 -6.90
N ASP A 46 4.75 7.81 -8.23
CA ASP A 46 4.01 8.77 -9.07
C ASP A 46 2.50 8.54 -8.99
N ALA A 47 2.06 7.29 -8.86
CA ALA A 47 0.66 6.98 -8.60
C ALA A 47 0.19 7.65 -7.31
N ILE A 48 0.94 7.53 -6.20
CA ILE A 48 0.63 8.21 -4.93
C ILE A 48 0.49 9.72 -5.13
N ARG A 49 1.45 10.35 -5.80
CA ARG A 49 1.41 11.82 -6.04
C ARG A 49 0.16 12.27 -6.80
N ARG A 50 -0.28 11.46 -7.78
CA ARG A 50 -1.46 11.79 -8.58
C ARG A 50 -2.77 11.71 -7.82
N ILE A 51 -2.93 10.69 -6.96
CA ILE A 51 -4.23 10.37 -6.34
C ILE A 51 -4.35 10.79 -4.87
N ALA A 52 -3.28 11.27 -4.23
CA ALA A 52 -3.21 11.53 -2.80
C ALA A 52 -4.38 12.37 -2.25
N LYS A 53 -4.87 13.35 -3.01
CA LYS A 53 -5.96 14.24 -2.60
C LYS A 53 -7.29 13.51 -2.33
N LYS A 54 -7.48 12.33 -2.91
CA LYS A 54 -8.69 11.51 -2.77
C LYS A 54 -8.41 10.21 -2.02
N THR A 55 -7.24 10.09 -1.39
CA THR A 55 -6.77 8.85 -0.77
C THR A 55 -6.57 9.07 0.73
N PRO A 56 -7.61 8.90 1.56
CA PRO A 56 -7.46 9.02 3.01
C PRO A 56 -6.75 7.84 3.66
N HIS A 57 -6.53 6.74 2.93
CA HIS A 57 -6.01 5.49 3.45
C HIS A 57 -5.02 4.86 2.47
N ILE A 58 -3.77 4.69 2.91
CA ILE A 58 -2.74 3.96 2.19
C ILE A 58 -2.37 2.71 2.99
N GLN A 59 -2.56 1.54 2.40
CA GLN A 59 -2.00 0.29 2.89
C GLN A 59 -0.54 0.19 2.46
N LEU A 60 0.34 0.13 3.44
CA LEU A 60 1.75 -0.16 3.25
C LEU A 60 1.93 -1.67 3.32
N SER A 61 2.05 -2.29 2.18
CA SER A 61 2.16 -3.73 2.05
C SER A 61 3.37 -4.10 1.19
N GLU A 62 4.18 -5.01 1.70
CA GLU A 62 5.36 -5.49 0.98
C GLU A 62 4.97 -6.39 -0.19
N SER A 63 5.84 -6.51 -1.21
CA SER A 63 5.64 -7.41 -2.34
C SER A 63 5.45 -8.88 -1.94
N THR A 64 5.92 -9.25 -0.75
CA THR A 64 5.77 -10.58 -0.17
C THR A 64 4.57 -10.72 0.76
N ARG A 65 3.81 -9.65 1.04
CA ARG A 65 2.79 -9.57 2.09
C ARG A 65 3.35 -9.86 3.49
N GLY A 66 4.65 -9.67 3.69
CA GLY A 66 5.37 -9.85 4.94
C GLY A 66 5.81 -8.54 5.58
N ILE A 67 6.96 -8.59 6.26
CA ILE A 67 7.57 -7.45 6.95
C ILE A 67 8.01 -6.39 5.93
N LEU A 68 7.72 -5.13 6.20
CA LEU A 68 8.13 -4.02 5.34
C LEU A 68 9.66 -3.94 5.22
N GLY A 69 10.12 -3.75 3.98
CA GLY A 69 11.54 -3.70 3.65
C GLY A 69 12.19 -5.06 3.41
N GLU A 70 11.47 -6.15 3.58
CA GLU A 70 11.95 -7.52 3.28
C GLU A 70 11.44 -8.04 1.93
N GLY A 71 11.27 -7.15 0.94
CA GLY A 71 10.81 -7.50 -0.40
C GLY A 71 11.30 -6.54 -1.48
N GLN A 72 10.48 -6.26 -2.48
CA GLN A 72 10.86 -5.55 -3.69
C GLN A 72 10.21 -4.17 -3.87
N VAL A 73 9.35 -3.75 -2.95
CA VAL A 73 8.75 -2.41 -3.01
C VAL A 73 9.85 -1.35 -2.88
N ASN A 74 9.85 -0.37 -3.78
CA ASN A 74 10.81 0.73 -3.71
C ASN A 74 10.41 1.74 -2.61
N TRP A 75 10.64 1.37 -1.36
CA TRP A 75 10.27 2.15 -0.19
C TRP A 75 10.84 3.56 -0.16
N PRO A 76 12.12 3.82 -0.53
CA PRO A 76 12.62 5.18 -0.58
C PRO A 76 11.76 6.09 -1.45
N SER A 77 11.38 5.65 -2.65
CA SER A 77 10.54 6.45 -3.55
C SER A 77 9.10 6.58 -3.06
N VAL A 78 8.53 5.51 -2.48
CA VAL A 78 7.17 5.51 -1.91
C VAL A 78 7.07 6.48 -0.74
N LEU A 79 7.98 6.38 0.23
CA LEU A 79 7.99 7.23 1.42
C LEU A 79 8.26 8.70 1.05
N GLN A 80 9.14 8.95 0.07
CA GLN A 80 9.36 10.29 -0.46
C GLN A 80 8.08 10.86 -1.09
N ALA A 81 7.37 10.08 -1.90
CA ALA A 81 6.11 10.53 -2.51
C ALA A 81 5.05 10.88 -1.46
N ILE A 82 4.94 10.10 -0.40
CA ILE A 82 4.04 10.37 0.74
C ILE A 82 4.38 11.72 1.40
N LYS A 83 5.68 12.03 1.56
CA LYS A 83 6.14 13.32 2.08
C LYS A 83 5.90 14.47 1.11
N ASP A 84 6.21 14.29 -0.16
CA ASP A 84 6.07 15.34 -1.20
C ASP A 84 4.65 15.89 -1.28
N VAL A 85 3.65 15.02 -1.04
CA VAL A 85 2.24 15.42 -1.06
C VAL A 85 1.71 15.91 0.30
N ASN A 86 2.56 16.02 1.31
CA ASN A 86 2.18 16.33 2.70
C ASN A 86 1.02 15.45 3.18
N TYR A 87 1.13 14.15 2.96
CA TYR A 87 0.06 13.20 3.25
C TYR A 87 -0.32 13.22 4.72
N SER A 88 -1.61 13.35 5.00
CA SER A 88 -2.18 13.44 6.36
C SER A 88 -3.20 12.33 6.66
N GLY A 89 -3.39 11.38 5.73
CA GLY A 89 -4.27 10.23 5.91
C GLY A 89 -3.64 9.10 6.71
N TRP A 90 -4.30 7.98 6.74
CA TRP A 90 -3.84 6.78 7.44
C TRP A 90 -2.78 6.03 6.63
N LEU A 91 -1.66 5.69 7.28
CA LEU A 91 -0.67 4.74 6.80
C LEU A 91 -0.83 3.45 7.60
N VAL A 92 -1.25 2.38 6.96
CA VAL A 92 -1.63 1.13 7.61
C VAL A 92 -0.77 -0.01 7.07
N VAL A 93 -0.03 -0.69 7.94
CA VAL A 93 0.73 -1.88 7.54
C VAL A 93 -0.24 -3.02 7.27
N GLU A 94 -0.22 -3.56 6.05
CA GLU A 94 -0.97 -4.76 5.69
C GLU A 94 -0.02 -5.92 5.40
N ALA A 95 -0.26 -7.04 6.07
CA ALA A 95 0.48 -8.28 5.86
C ALA A 95 -0.42 -9.48 6.19
N PHE A 96 -0.05 -10.66 5.69
CA PHE A 96 -0.87 -11.85 5.84
C PHE A 96 -0.18 -12.90 6.69
N SER A 97 -0.85 -13.27 7.80
CA SER A 97 -0.43 -14.33 8.69
C SER A 97 -0.98 -15.69 8.23
N GLU A 98 -0.17 -16.74 8.37
CA GLU A 98 -0.62 -18.12 8.15
C GLU A 98 -1.74 -18.55 9.11
N LYS A 99 -1.92 -17.82 10.22
CA LYS A 99 -3.02 -18.03 11.16
C LYS A 99 -4.37 -17.52 10.67
N LEU A 100 -4.38 -16.79 9.55
CA LEU A 100 -5.60 -16.30 8.91
C LEU A 100 -5.93 -17.17 7.70
N PRO A 101 -6.81 -18.19 7.84
CA PRO A 101 -7.09 -19.15 6.76
C PRO A 101 -7.58 -18.48 5.47
N ALA A 102 -8.36 -17.40 5.60
CA ALA A 102 -8.88 -16.66 4.46
C ALA A 102 -7.81 -15.97 3.60
N ALA A 103 -6.62 -15.75 4.15
CA ALA A 103 -5.51 -15.14 3.41
C ALA A 103 -4.83 -16.10 2.42
N HIS A 104 -5.06 -17.41 2.56
CA HIS A 104 -4.52 -18.47 1.70
C HIS A 104 -3.03 -18.36 1.41
N ILE A 105 -2.23 -17.95 2.40
CA ILE A 105 -0.78 -17.86 2.22
C ILE A 105 -0.14 -19.25 2.21
N TRP A 106 0.87 -19.40 1.35
CA TRP A 106 1.47 -20.71 1.05
C TRP A 106 2.79 -20.95 1.79
N ARG A 107 3.33 -19.91 2.40
CA ARG A 107 4.54 -20.02 3.20
C ARG A 107 4.57 -18.94 4.27
N LYS A 108 5.22 -19.27 5.37
CA LYS A 108 5.44 -18.34 6.47
C LYS A 108 6.38 -17.20 6.05
N MET A 109 5.94 -15.96 6.24
CA MET A 109 6.71 -14.76 5.88
C MET A 109 7.35 -14.08 7.11
N PHE A 110 6.91 -14.42 8.33
CA PHE A 110 7.45 -13.92 9.60
C PHE A 110 7.16 -14.92 10.72
N ASN A 111 7.89 -14.85 11.83
CA ASN A 111 7.75 -15.85 12.89
C ASN A 111 6.55 -15.62 13.81
N SER A 112 6.16 -14.35 13.99
CA SER A 112 4.98 -13.98 14.79
C SER A 112 4.41 -12.64 14.33
N GLU A 113 3.13 -12.41 14.61
CA GLU A 113 2.46 -11.13 14.34
C GLU A 113 3.13 -9.98 15.12
N ARG A 114 3.67 -10.27 16.30
CA ARG A 114 4.44 -9.31 17.08
C ARG A 114 5.72 -8.90 16.35
N GLU A 115 6.48 -9.85 15.82
CA GLU A 115 7.67 -9.58 15.02
C GLU A 115 7.34 -8.72 13.80
N LEU A 116 6.24 -9.05 13.11
CA LEU A 116 5.75 -8.27 11.97
C LEU A 116 5.52 -6.80 12.36
N VAL A 117 4.78 -6.57 13.43
CA VAL A 117 4.44 -5.21 13.89
C VAL A 117 5.70 -4.45 14.31
N GLU A 118 6.53 -5.05 15.16
CA GLU A 118 7.74 -4.40 15.69
C GLU A 118 8.72 -4.04 14.58
N LYS A 119 9.02 -4.97 13.66
CA LYS A 119 9.95 -4.73 12.56
C LYS A 119 9.42 -3.74 11.53
N SER A 120 8.16 -3.86 11.14
CA SER A 120 7.55 -2.95 10.16
C SER A 120 7.46 -1.53 10.73
N TYR A 121 7.09 -1.38 11.99
CA TYR A 121 7.09 -0.08 12.66
C TYR A 121 8.49 0.53 12.73
N GLN A 122 9.49 -0.25 13.15
CA GLN A 122 10.87 0.20 13.21
C GLN A 122 11.40 0.59 11.83
N PHE A 123 11.06 -0.18 10.80
CA PHE A 123 11.39 0.15 9.42
C PHE A 123 10.82 1.52 9.01
N LEU A 124 9.55 1.77 9.29
CA LEU A 124 8.88 3.03 8.96
C LEU A 124 9.52 4.21 9.67
N ILE A 125 9.71 4.16 10.99
CA ILE A 125 10.33 5.27 11.74
C ILE A 125 11.71 5.56 11.16
N THR A 126 12.53 4.53 11.02
CA THR A 126 13.93 4.69 10.58
C THR A 126 14.04 5.28 9.17
N ASN A 127 13.14 4.91 8.27
CA ASN A 127 13.23 5.34 6.87
C ASN A 127 12.41 6.61 6.59
N TYR A 128 11.29 6.81 7.28
CA TYR A 128 10.48 8.01 7.11
C TYR A 128 11.15 9.26 7.69
N GLU A 129 11.88 9.14 8.78
CA GLU A 129 12.63 10.26 9.39
C GLU A 129 13.88 10.67 8.61
N LYS A 130 14.46 9.75 7.83
CA LYS A 130 15.68 10.00 7.04
C LYS A 130 15.45 10.75 5.72
N ILE A 131 14.22 10.84 5.27
CA ILE A 131 13.80 11.57 4.09
C ILE A 131 13.27 12.95 4.53
#